data_5344302fa20cc24829b017b8c7e51acd
#
_entry.id   5344302fa20cc24829b017b8c7e51acd
#
_cell.length_a   1.000
_cell.length_b   1.000
_cell.length_c   1.000
_cell.angle_alpha   90.00
_cell.angle_beta   90.00
_cell.angle_gamma   90.00
#
_symmetry.space_group_name_H-M   'P 1'
#
loop_
_entity.id
_entity.type
_entity.pdbx_description
1 polymer ?
#
loop_
_entity_poly.entity_id
_entity_poly.type
_entity_poly.pdbx_seq_one_letter_code
_entity_poly.pdbx_strand_id
1 'polypeptide(L)'
;MKRLSLVLAALALGGCATSYVDVPIEEPHATITFQRNKEGVKAVNNEPFQGYDLLESPQCESFQRITGFSFDGEFIKTARFPVGQRLHFAMHSVPNQNIYGPWCWSYLGFTPENGRDYVVMHELCTPVVYDKIDGTWLPVRDIDVINGFECPTN
;
A
#
# COMPACT_ATOMS: atom_id res chain seq x y z
N MET A 1 -23.95 4.05 53.41
CA MET A 1 -24.45 4.18 52.03
C MET A 1 -23.25 4.49 51.14
N LYS A 2 -22.70 3.46 50.46
CA LYS A 2 -21.53 3.61 49.55
C LYS A 2 -22.05 3.85 48.14
N ARG A 3 -21.74 5.02 47.58
CA ARG A 3 -22.08 5.34 46.18
C ARG A 3 -21.07 4.66 45.27
N LEU A 4 -21.55 3.70 44.50
CA LEU A 4 -20.81 3.00 43.46
C LEU A 4 -20.84 3.87 42.20
N SER A 5 -19.74 4.55 41.90
CA SER A 5 -19.58 5.29 40.64
C SER A 5 -19.24 4.32 39.52
N LEU A 6 -20.19 4.07 38.66
CA LEU A 6 -20.02 3.30 37.42
C LEU A 6 -19.36 4.19 36.40
N VAL A 7 -18.05 4.01 36.18
CA VAL A 7 -17.33 4.66 35.06
C VAL A 7 -17.60 3.81 33.83
N LEU A 8 -18.46 4.31 32.96
CA LEU A 8 -18.74 3.75 31.65
C LEU A 8 -17.59 4.18 30.72
N ALA A 9 -16.60 3.31 30.53
CA ALA A 9 -15.56 3.51 29.52
C ALA A 9 -16.19 3.19 28.14
N ALA A 10 -16.58 4.21 27.42
CA ALA A 10 -16.96 4.11 26.01
C ALA A 10 -15.70 3.85 25.19
N LEU A 11 -15.45 2.59 24.86
CA LEU A 11 -14.50 2.19 23.83
C LEU A 11 -15.07 2.63 22.48
N ALA A 12 -14.62 3.79 22.00
CA ALA A 12 -14.83 4.21 20.62
C ALA A 12 -13.95 3.32 19.73
N LEU A 13 -14.50 2.24 19.23
CA LEU A 13 -13.94 1.44 18.14
C LEU A 13 -14.10 2.23 16.82
N GLY A 14 -13.38 3.31 16.70
CA GLY A 14 -13.18 3.98 15.42
C GLY A 14 -12.05 3.26 14.70
N GLY A 15 -12.39 2.46 13.71
CA GLY A 15 -11.42 1.91 12.76
C GLY A 15 -10.79 3.03 11.92
N CYS A 16 -9.95 3.86 12.53
CA CYS A 16 -9.15 4.83 11.80
C CYS A 16 -8.03 4.06 11.10
N ALA A 17 -7.97 4.15 9.78
CA ALA A 17 -6.78 3.75 9.04
C ALA A 17 -5.58 4.45 9.66
N THR A 18 -4.64 3.68 10.21
CA THR A 18 -3.41 4.22 10.77
C THR A 18 -2.43 4.47 9.62
N SER A 19 -1.63 5.53 9.73
CA SER A 19 -0.53 5.76 8.80
C SER A 19 0.59 4.78 9.09
N TYR A 20 1.22 4.27 8.02
CA TYR A 20 2.41 3.44 8.13
C TYR A 20 3.56 4.24 8.77
N VAL A 21 4.27 3.59 9.68
CA VAL A 21 5.45 4.14 10.34
C VAL A 21 6.67 3.38 9.87
N ASP A 22 7.66 4.10 9.36
CA ASP A 22 8.91 3.53 8.86
C ASP A 22 9.67 2.74 9.93
N VAL A 23 10.28 1.63 9.52
CA VAL A 23 11.28 0.94 10.35
C VAL A 23 12.45 1.90 10.62
N PRO A 24 12.96 1.97 11.87
CA PRO A 24 14.15 2.75 12.18
C PRO A 24 15.33 2.40 11.28
N ILE A 25 16.15 3.41 10.93
CA ILE A 25 17.25 3.23 9.98
C ILE A 25 18.35 2.29 10.53
N GLU A 26 18.42 2.14 11.84
CA GLU A 26 19.39 1.27 12.53
C GLU A 26 18.97 -0.20 12.53
N GLU A 27 17.71 -0.48 12.25
CA GLU A 27 17.18 -1.84 12.17
C GLU A 27 17.33 -2.42 10.77
N PRO A 28 17.45 -3.76 10.62
CA PRO A 28 17.44 -4.41 9.32
C PRO A 28 16.17 -4.05 8.53
N HIS A 29 16.34 -3.44 7.37
CA HIS A 29 15.21 -2.98 6.54
C HIS A 29 15.51 -3.09 5.05
N ALA A 30 14.44 -3.06 4.27
CA ALA A 30 14.47 -2.79 2.84
C ALA A 30 13.82 -1.42 2.56
N THR A 31 14.28 -0.76 1.52
CA THR A 31 13.68 0.49 1.04
C THR A 31 12.70 0.16 -0.09
N ILE A 32 11.45 0.55 0.06
CA ILE A 32 10.44 0.36 -0.98
C ILE A 32 9.95 1.73 -1.45
N THR A 33 10.08 1.97 -2.75
CA THR A 33 9.58 3.17 -3.42
C THR A 33 8.29 2.83 -4.14
N PHE A 34 7.19 3.40 -3.72
CA PHE A 34 5.91 3.35 -4.40
C PHE A 34 5.87 4.47 -5.43
N GLN A 35 5.61 4.11 -6.67
CA GLN A 35 5.60 5.05 -7.77
C GLN A 35 4.27 5.00 -8.50
N ARG A 36 3.67 6.18 -8.73
CA ARG A 36 2.50 6.29 -9.58
C ARG A 36 2.90 6.14 -11.04
N ASN A 37 2.20 5.27 -11.77
CA ASN A 37 2.38 5.16 -13.21
C ASN A 37 1.79 6.39 -13.90
N LYS A 38 2.61 7.09 -14.69
CA LYS A 38 2.19 8.22 -15.52
C LYS A 38 1.75 7.80 -16.91
N GLU A 39 2.10 6.59 -17.34
CA GLU A 39 1.83 6.11 -18.68
C GLU A 39 0.46 5.46 -18.77
N GLY A 40 -0.39 5.94 -19.65
CA GLY A 40 -1.69 5.34 -19.97
C GLY A 40 -2.89 6.26 -19.83
N VAL A 41 -2.75 7.42 -19.21
CA VAL A 41 -3.85 8.39 -19.09
C VAL A 41 -3.44 9.72 -19.73
N LYS A 42 -3.44 9.75 -21.06
CA LYS A 42 -3.50 10.99 -21.83
C LYS A 42 -4.95 11.50 -21.84
N ALA A 43 -5.53 11.69 -20.68
CA ALA A 43 -6.79 12.42 -20.60
C ALA A 43 -6.47 13.80 -20.01
N VAL A 44 -6.74 14.80 -20.77
CA VAL A 44 -6.74 16.20 -20.38
C VAL A 44 -7.43 16.30 -19.02
N ASN A 45 -6.70 16.68 -17.98
CA ASN A 45 -7.13 16.98 -16.61
C ASN A 45 -7.55 15.84 -15.67
N ASN A 46 -7.28 14.57 -15.94
CA ASN A 46 -7.74 13.49 -15.06
C ASN A 46 -6.66 12.45 -14.81
N GLU A 47 -5.71 12.75 -13.93
CA GLU A 47 -4.73 11.76 -13.48
C GLU A 47 -5.38 10.78 -12.49
N PRO A 48 -5.13 9.46 -12.59
CA PRO A 48 -5.73 8.49 -11.70
C PRO A 48 -5.25 8.67 -10.27
N PHE A 49 -6.16 8.54 -9.32
CA PHE A 49 -5.79 8.35 -7.92
C PHE A 49 -5.22 6.94 -7.75
N GLN A 50 -4.09 6.82 -7.07
CA GLN A 50 -3.52 5.53 -6.67
C GLN A 50 -3.23 5.52 -5.18
N GLY A 51 -3.64 4.45 -4.49
CA GLY A 51 -3.38 4.25 -3.09
C GLY A 51 -2.66 2.93 -2.84
N TYR A 52 -1.85 2.93 -1.78
CA TYR A 52 -1.06 1.79 -1.34
C TYR A 52 -1.21 1.63 0.16
N ASP A 53 -1.66 0.46 0.57
CA ASP A 53 -1.88 0.09 1.96
C ASP A 53 -1.05 -1.16 2.30
N LEU A 54 -0.41 -1.17 3.47
CA LEU A 54 0.16 -2.37 4.06
C LEU A 54 -0.94 -3.11 4.82
N LEU A 55 -1.14 -4.38 4.50
CA LEU A 55 -2.06 -5.26 5.19
C LEU A 55 -1.33 -6.03 6.29
N GLU A 56 -1.97 -6.28 7.40
CA GLU A 56 -1.45 -7.16 8.45
C GLU A 56 -1.49 -8.63 7.99
N SER A 57 -2.50 -8.98 7.20
CA SER A 57 -2.66 -10.31 6.64
C SER A 57 -3.33 -10.25 5.26
N PRO A 58 -3.28 -11.33 4.44
CA PRO A 58 -4.02 -11.39 3.18
C PRO A 58 -5.54 -11.30 3.35
N GLN A 59 -6.05 -11.48 4.58
CA GLN A 59 -7.48 -11.42 4.90
C GLN A 59 -7.99 -10.00 5.15
N CYS A 60 -7.13 -8.98 5.07
CA CYS A 60 -7.48 -7.57 5.28
C CYS A 60 -8.08 -7.24 6.66
N GLU A 61 -7.64 -7.92 7.71
CA GLU A 61 -8.13 -7.69 9.08
C GLU A 61 -7.82 -6.28 9.57
N SER A 62 -6.68 -5.76 9.18
CA SER A 62 -6.28 -4.38 9.42
C SER A 62 -5.36 -3.87 8.30
N PHE A 63 -5.25 -2.57 8.14
CA PHE A 63 -4.34 -1.97 7.17
C PHE A 63 -3.75 -0.66 7.69
N GLN A 64 -2.55 -0.34 7.18
CA GLN A 64 -1.86 0.91 7.41
C GLN A 64 -1.67 1.63 6.08
N ARG A 65 -2.14 2.87 5.99
CA ARG A 65 -1.96 3.69 4.79
C ARG A 65 -0.50 4.06 4.62
N ILE A 66 0.12 3.61 3.52
CA ILE A 66 1.48 4.00 3.14
C ILE A 66 1.42 5.35 2.43
N THR A 67 0.63 5.44 1.38
CA THR A 67 0.45 6.67 0.60
C THR A 67 -0.82 6.63 -0.24
N GLY A 68 -1.29 7.84 -0.60
CA GLY A 68 -2.30 8.03 -1.64
C GLY A 68 -1.81 9.15 -2.55
N PHE A 69 -1.68 8.89 -3.84
CA PHE A 69 -1.30 9.86 -4.85
C PHE A 69 -2.55 10.50 -5.43
N SER A 70 -2.71 11.80 -5.19
CA SER A 70 -3.77 12.62 -5.81
C SER A 70 -3.24 13.38 -7.04
N PHE A 71 -4.16 14.06 -7.74
CA PHE A 71 -3.90 14.68 -9.04
C PHE A 71 -2.73 15.67 -9.09
N ASP A 72 -2.52 16.43 -8.02
CA ASP A 72 -1.54 17.51 -7.93
C ASP A 72 -0.39 17.18 -6.95
N GLY A 73 -0.29 15.92 -6.51
CA GLY A 73 0.61 15.51 -5.43
C GLY A 73 1.91 14.87 -5.90
N GLU A 74 2.65 14.40 -4.92
CA GLU A 74 3.85 13.58 -5.15
C GLU A 74 3.52 12.34 -5.96
N PHE A 75 4.45 11.97 -6.85
CA PHE A 75 4.33 10.77 -7.69
C PHE A 75 5.14 9.60 -7.14
N ILE A 76 5.88 9.83 -6.06
CA ILE A 76 6.82 8.88 -5.48
C ILE A 76 6.72 8.99 -3.97
N LYS A 77 6.60 7.85 -3.30
CA LYS A 77 6.72 7.71 -1.85
C LYS A 77 7.70 6.61 -1.53
N THR A 78 8.72 6.93 -0.77
CA THR A 78 9.69 5.94 -0.28
C THR A 78 9.49 5.71 1.21
N ALA A 79 9.56 4.45 1.64
CA ALA A 79 9.43 4.04 3.02
C ALA A 79 10.32 2.81 3.32
N ARG A 80 10.72 2.63 4.59
CA ARG A 80 11.50 1.48 5.05
C ARG A 80 10.59 0.43 5.65
N PHE A 81 10.79 -0.82 5.25
CA PHE A 81 9.98 -1.96 5.67
C PHE A 81 10.82 -3.03 6.36
N PRO A 82 10.21 -3.81 7.28
CA PRO A 82 10.88 -4.94 7.89
C PRO A 82 11.21 -6.00 6.83
N VAL A 83 12.23 -6.80 7.10
CA VAL A 83 12.72 -7.84 6.19
C VAL A 83 12.55 -9.23 6.80
N GLY A 84 12.71 -10.27 5.97
CA GLY A 84 12.65 -11.65 6.41
C GLY A 84 11.23 -12.17 6.69
N GLN A 85 10.22 -11.37 6.43
CA GLN A 85 8.81 -11.77 6.47
C GLN A 85 8.11 -11.37 5.18
N ARG A 86 7.04 -12.08 4.83
CA ARG A 86 6.23 -11.71 3.68
C ARG A 86 5.39 -10.49 4.01
N LEU A 87 5.52 -9.45 3.19
CA LEU A 87 4.70 -8.26 3.27
C LEU A 87 3.49 -8.40 2.34
N HIS A 88 2.38 -7.84 2.76
CA HIS A 88 1.10 -7.90 2.06
C HIS A 88 0.62 -6.49 1.76
N PHE A 89 0.37 -6.17 0.51
CA PHE A 89 -0.07 -4.84 0.10
C PHE A 89 -1.41 -4.92 -0.62
N ALA A 90 -2.31 -4.01 -0.29
CA ALA A 90 -3.45 -3.69 -1.12
C ALA A 90 -3.14 -2.44 -1.93
N MET A 91 -3.44 -2.49 -3.21
CA MET A 91 -3.26 -1.37 -4.13
C MET A 91 -4.58 -1.07 -4.81
N HIS A 92 -4.89 0.20 -4.94
CA HIS A 92 -6.08 0.61 -5.67
C HIS A 92 -5.79 1.78 -6.59
N SER A 93 -6.43 1.77 -7.74
CA SER A 93 -6.38 2.84 -8.72
C SER A 93 -7.77 3.20 -9.19
N VAL A 94 -8.01 4.49 -9.37
CA VAL A 94 -9.23 5.01 -10.00
C VAL A 94 -8.80 5.55 -11.36
N PRO A 95 -9.12 4.86 -12.46
CA PRO A 95 -8.55 5.18 -13.77
C PRO A 95 -9.06 6.49 -14.37
N ASN A 96 -10.12 7.10 -13.83
CA ASN A 96 -10.63 8.37 -14.32
C ASN A 96 -11.55 9.04 -13.29
N GLN A 97 -11.67 10.38 -13.32
CA GLN A 97 -12.60 11.14 -12.45
C GLN A 97 -14.08 10.85 -12.66
N ASN A 98 -14.45 10.04 -13.62
CA ASN A 98 -15.78 9.50 -13.67
C ASN A 98 -15.97 8.58 -12.48
N ILE A 99 -16.64 9.06 -11.44
CA ILE A 99 -17.01 8.40 -10.18
C ILE A 99 -17.66 7.01 -10.41
N TYR A 100 -17.99 6.68 -11.64
CA TYR A 100 -18.63 5.45 -12.11
C TYR A 100 -17.69 4.50 -12.88
N GLY A 101 -16.38 4.83 -13.00
CA GLY A 101 -15.42 3.91 -13.60
C GLY A 101 -15.12 2.75 -12.65
N PRO A 102 -14.78 1.55 -13.15
CA PRO A 102 -14.42 0.43 -12.29
C PRO A 102 -13.17 0.77 -11.49
N TRP A 103 -13.27 0.68 -10.19
CA TRP A 103 -12.13 0.70 -9.29
C TRP A 103 -11.29 -0.54 -9.55
N CYS A 104 -10.01 -0.33 -9.53
CA CYS A 104 -9.04 -1.37 -9.79
C CYS A 104 -8.33 -1.68 -8.48
N TRP A 105 -8.63 -2.82 -7.91
CA TRP A 105 -7.99 -3.32 -6.71
C TRP A 105 -7.08 -4.49 -7.02
N SER A 106 -5.94 -4.54 -6.38
CA SER A 106 -5.00 -5.64 -6.50
C SER A 106 -4.30 -5.91 -5.18
N TYR A 107 -3.95 -7.16 -4.98
CA TYR A 107 -3.10 -7.60 -3.89
C TYR A 107 -1.70 -7.92 -4.43
N LEU A 108 -0.68 -7.58 -3.63
CA LEU A 108 0.71 -7.94 -3.84
C LEU A 108 1.29 -8.51 -2.56
N GLY A 109 1.90 -9.69 -2.65
CA GLY A 109 2.69 -10.28 -1.57
C GLY A 109 4.12 -10.55 -2.02
N PHE A 110 5.13 -10.14 -1.26
CA PHE A 110 6.52 -10.53 -1.48
C PHE A 110 7.34 -10.39 -0.21
N THR A 111 8.53 -11.00 -0.20
CA THR A 111 9.47 -10.96 0.95
C THR A 111 10.67 -10.11 0.56
N PRO A 112 10.82 -8.91 1.14
CA PRO A 112 11.98 -8.07 0.87
C PRO A 112 13.23 -8.58 1.60
N GLU A 113 14.39 -8.35 0.99
CA GLU A 113 15.70 -8.69 1.54
C GLU A 113 16.36 -7.47 2.18
N ASN A 114 17.20 -7.71 3.18
CA ASN A 114 17.88 -6.64 3.92
C ASN A 114 18.84 -5.82 3.02
N GLY A 115 18.73 -4.51 3.14
CA GLY A 115 19.57 -3.55 2.43
C GLY A 115 19.26 -3.45 0.92
N ARG A 116 18.13 -3.99 0.46
CA ARG A 116 17.70 -3.89 -0.93
C ARG A 116 16.77 -2.71 -1.17
N ASP A 117 16.82 -2.21 -2.39
CA ASP A 117 15.94 -1.14 -2.89
C ASP A 117 14.94 -1.73 -3.87
N TYR A 118 13.66 -1.51 -3.62
CA TYR A 118 12.58 -1.97 -4.48
C TYR A 118 11.77 -0.79 -5.04
N VAL A 119 11.22 -0.96 -6.23
CA VAL A 119 10.16 -0.10 -6.78
C VAL A 119 8.90 -0.93 -6.96
N VAL A 120 7.80 -0.41 -6.44
CA VAL A 120 6.46 -0.99 -6.57
C VAL A 120 5.60 -0.02 -7.37
N MET A 121 4.98 -0.53 -8.43
CA MET A 121 4.05 0.21 -9.27
C MET A 121 2.75 -0.57 -9.47
N HIS A 122 1.68 0.15 -9.75
CA HIS A 122 0.38 -0.43 -10.09
C HIS A 122 0.05 -0.09 -11.54
N GLU A 123 0.48 -0.95 -12.47
CA GLU A 123 0.34 -0.74 -13.91
C GLU A 123 -0.92 -1.40 -14.44
N LEU A 124 -1.85 -0.61 -15.00
CA LEU A 124 -3.09 -1.12 -15.60
C LEU A 124 -3.77 -2.19 -14.72
N CYS A 125 -3.90 -1.90 -13.42
CA CYS A 125 -4.50 -2.82 -12.42
C CYS A 125 -3.63 -4.05 -12.07
N THR A 126 -2.38 -4.07 -12.45
CA THR A 126 -1.47 -5.17 -12.14
C THR A 126 -0.29 -4.65 -11.33
N PRO A 127 -0.04 -5.18 -10.13
CA PRO A 127 1.16 -4.87 -9.36
C PRO A 127 2.42 -5.37 -10.07
N VAL A 128 3.44 -4.55 -10.08
CA VAL A 128 4.79 -4.92 -10.52
C VAL A 128 5.81 -4.49 -9.48
N VAL A 129 6.82 -5.33 -9.27
CA VAL A 129 7.91 -5.09 -8.33
C VAL A 129 9.23 -5.24 -9.05
N TYR A 130 10.10 -4.26 -8.90
CA TYR A 130 11.48 -4.31 -9.37
C TYR A 130 12.43 -4.21 -8.19
N ASP A 131 13.50 -4.96 -8.26
CA ASP A 131 14.63 -4.93 -7.33
C ASP A 131 15.84 -4.28 -8.01
N LYS A 132 16.57 -3.45 -7.29
CA LYS A 132 17.78 -2.79 -7.79
C LYS A 132 19.01 -3.64 -7.48
N ILE A 133 19.50 -4.36 -8.48
CA ILE A 133 20.70 -5.18 -8.38
C ILE A 133 21.81 -4.54 -9.23
N ASP A 134 22.94 -4.19 -8.60
CA ASP A 134 24.08 -3.56 -9.27
C ASP A 134 23.72 -2.34 -10.13
N GLY A 135 22.80 -1.52 -9.63
CA GLY A 135 22.31 -0.33 -10.31
C GLY A 135 21.26 -0.58 -11.40
N THR A 136 20.91 -1.84 -11.68
CA THR A 136 19.92 -2.25 -12.68
C THR A 136 18.63 -2.70 -12.01
N TRP A 137 17.49 -2.23 -12.52
CA TRP A 137 16.17 -2.67 -12.06
C TRP A 137 15.78 -3.98 -12.73
N LEU A 138 15.59 -5.02 -11.94
CA LEU A 138 15.19 -6.36 -12.41
C LEU A 138 13.85 -6.75 -11.80
N PRO A 139 12.95 -7.37 -12.56
CA PRO A 139 11.65 -7.79 -12.03
C PRO A 139 11.80 -8.87 -10.96
N VAL A 140 11.15 -8.68 -9.83
CA VAL A 140 11.05 -9.70 -8.77
C VAL A 140 10.09 -10.79 -9.24
N ARG A 141 10.51 -12.05 -9.11
CA ARG A 141 9.73 -13.21 -9.61
C ARG A 141 8.92 -13.91 -8.52
N ASP A 142 9.40 -13.88 -7.28
CA ASP A 142 8.70 -14.49 -6.13
C ASP A 142 7.70 -13.50 -5.52
N ILE A 143 6.64 -13.24 -6.26
CA ILE A 143 5.55 -12.37 -5.86
C ILE A 143 4.21 -13.10 -5.99
N ASP A 144 3.29 -12.82 -5.06
CA ASP A 144 1.88 -13.18 -5.18
C ASP A 144 1.11 -11.98 -5.71
N VAL A 145 0.40 -12.14 -6.80
CA VAL A 145 -0.45 -11.10 -7.38
C VAL A 145 -1.87 -11.62 -7.54
N ILE A 146 -2.85 -10.87 -7.02
CA ILE A 146 -4.27 -11.13 -7.23
C ILE A 146 -4.88 -9.84 -7.78
N ASN A 147 -5.30 -9.88 -9.03
CA ASN A 147 -6.04 -8.78 -9.67
C ASN A 147 -7.53 -8.91 -9.31
N GLY A 148 -8.21 -7.77 -9.15
CA GLY A 148 -9.59 -7.75 -8.69
C GLY A 148 -9.74 -8.16 -7.22
N PHE A 149 -8.67 -7.95 -6.44
CA PHE A 149 -8.67 -8.23 -5.01
C PHE A 149 -9.60 -7.26 -4.29
N GLU A 150 -10.56 -7.81 -3.56
CA GLU A 150 -11.42 -7.04 -2.68
C GLU A 150 -11.23 -7.53 -1.24
N CYS A 151 -11.01 -6.60 -0.32
CA CYS A 151 -11.04 -6.96 1.08
C CYS A 151 -12.46 -7.40 1.46
N PRO A 152 -12.62 -8.52 2.18
CA PRO A 152 -13.94 -8.93 2.65
C PRO A 152 -14.59 -7.80 3.43
N THR A 153 -15.78 -7.38 3.02
CA THR A 153 -16.61 -6.45 3.81
C THR A 153 -17.25 -7.23 4.93
N ASN A 154 -16.84 -6.95 6.18
CA ASN A 154 -17.51 -7.46 7.36
C ASN A 154 -18.90 -6.82 7.53
#